data_2a1a743416a94023e4da29c4c354e4bc
#
_entry.id   2a1a743416a94023e4da29c4c354e4bc
#
_cell.length_a   1.000
_cell.length_b   1.000
_cell.length_c   1.000
_cell.angle_alpha   90.00
_cell.angle_beta   90.00
_cell.angle_gamma   90.00
#
_symmetry.space_group_name_H-M   'P 1'
#
loop_
_entity.id
_entity.type
_entity.pdbx_description
1 polymer ?
#
loop_
_entity_poly.entity_id
_entity_poly.type
_entity_poly.pdbx_seq_one_letter_code
_entity_poly.pdbx_strand_id
1 'polypeptide(L)'
;MRKIEKDKYFVVFKYKYLQKLMDDRFSVLEDVKTVKVGNEMAVTLSIGVGIKGTSYNENYEQARAAIDLALGRGGDQVVVKNGEDIAYFGGKAKQVERNTRVKARVKAHALHEIIESRENVIIMGHSLTDVDSLGAGIGIFCAARVLGKKAQIVINEPTTSIRPLMECFTPEKGYPEDMFINSEIAIEEVSRNSLVMVVDTNRPSYTECPELLTRTDTIVVFDHHRQGSEVIENPLLSYIEPYASSACEMVAEVLQYFQEGFKLSPAEADCIYAGILIDTNNFMTKTGVRTFEAAAYLRRSGAEVTRVRKMLRNDMACYKARAEAVRHAEVYRGAFAISVCPSEDVESPTIVGAQAANELLNIIGIKASFVLTEYAGKIYISSRSIDEINVQLIMERMGGGGHLNVAGAQLTGCTISEAKHAIMRTIDEMLEEGDIQE
;
A
#
# COMPACT_ATOMS: atom_id res chain seq x y z
N MET A 1 -25.22 23.95 -10.69
CA MET A 1 -24.63 22.68 -11.14
C MET A 1 -24.52 22.69 -12.66
N ARG A 2 -23.35 22.30 -13.21
CA ARG A 2 -23.09 22.21 -14.65
C ARG A 2 -22.39 20.88 -14.95
N LYS A 3 -22.89 20.15 -15.93
CA LYS A 3 -22.24 18.96 -16.44
C LYS A 3 -21.03 19.39 -17.27
N ILE A 4 -19.86 18.78 -17.01
CA ILE A 4 -18.61 19.07 -17.73
C ILE A 4 -18.31 17.95 -18.72
N GLU A 5 -18.42 16.69 -18.27
CA GLU A 5 -18.18 15.48 -19.05
C GLU A 5 -19.32 14.48 -18.84
N LYS A 6 -19.22 13.29 -19.43
CA LYS A 6 -20.28 12.27 -19.38
C LYS A 6 -20.76 11.96 -17.96
N ASP A 7 -19.83 11.91 -17.01
CA ASP A 7 -20.01 11.50 -15.62
C ASP A 7 -19.47 12.53 -14.60
N LYS A 8 -19.04 13.73 -15.06
CA LYS A 8 -18.50 14.77 -14.20
C LYS A 8 -19.39 16.01 -14.17
N TYR A 9 -19.56 16.51 -12.97
CA TYR A 9 -20.40 17.69 -12.70
C TYR A 9 -19.61 18.72 -11.89
N PHE A 10 -19.75 19.97 -12.23
CA PHE A 10 -19.22 21.09 -11.46
C PHE A 10 -20.35 21.78 -10.70
N VAL A 11 -20.13 22.01 -9.41
CA VAL A 11 -21.13 22.61 -8.50
C VAL A 11 -20.50 23.76 -7.74
N VAL A 12 -21.13 24.91 -7.76
CA VAL A 12 -20.79 26.05 -6.89
C VAL A 12 -21.92 26.25 -5.89
N PHE A 13 -21.56 26.34 -4.61
CA PHE A 13 -22.52 26.56 -3.54
C PHE A 13 -21.93 27.46 -2.45
N LYS A 14 -22.80 28.01 -1.61
CA LYS A 14 -22.40 28.93 -0.53
C LYS A 14 -21.74 28.15 0.61
N TYR A 15 -20.64 28.67 1.13
CA TYR A 15 -19.85 28.05 2.21
C TYR A 15 -20.71 27.64 3.43
N LYS A 16 -21.75 28.40 3.78
CA LYS A 16 -22.63 28.05 4.91
C LYS A 16 -23.30 26.66 4.81
N TYR A 17 -23.42 26.11 3.62
CA TYR A 17 -24.01 24.77 3.43
C TYR A 17 -22.97 23.66 3.57
N LEU A 18 -21.68 24.00 3.46
CA LEU A 18 -20.60 23.00 3.61
C LEU A 18 -20.58 22.43 5.03
N GLN A 19 -20.66 23.31 6.05
CA GLN A 19 -20.66 22.86 7.44
C GLN A 19 -21.75 21.81 7.69
N LYS A 20 -22.97 22.06 7.20
CA LYS A 20 -24.06 21.10 7.33
C LYS A 20 -23.77 19.76 6.62
N LEU A 21 -23.11 19.79 5.44
CA LEU A 21 -22.69 18.57 4.72
C LEU A 21 -21.58 17.83 5.45
N MET A 22 -20.67 18.55 6.11
CA MET A 22 -19.61 17.94 6.93
C MET A 22 -20.18 17.34 8.22
N ASP A 23 -21.13 18.02 8.88
CA ASP A 23 -21.77 17.55 10.11
C ASP A 23 -22.58 16.26 9.87
N ASP A 24 -23.24 16.12 8.71
CA ASP A 24 -23.93 14.89 8.31
C ASP A 24 -23.00 13.88 7.60
N ARG A 25 -21.69 14.15 7.58
CA ARG A 25 -20.66 13.32 6.96
C ARG A 25 -20.92 12.99 5.50
N PHE A 26 -21.56 13.91 4.79
CA PHE A 26 -21.93 13.74 3.38
C PHE A 26 -22.76 12.47 3.15
N SER A 27 -23.89 12.36 3.86
CA SER A 27 -24.85 11.23 3.75
C SER A 27 -25.27 10.92 2.32
N VAL A 28 -25.15 11.88 1.41
CA VAL A 28 -25.38 11.70 -0.03
C VAL A 28 -24.57 10.56 -0.66
N LEU A 29 -23.43 10.20 -0.09
CA LEU A 29 -22.65 9.04 -0.53
C LEU A 29 -23.41 7.72 -0.35
N GLU A 30 -24.16 7.60 0.74
CA GLU A 30 -25.00 6.42 1.00
C GLU A 30 -26.33 6.49 0.22
N ASP A 31 -26.92 7.68 0.11
CA ASP A 31 -28.16 7.88 -0.65
C ASP A 31 -28.00 7.45 -2.11
N VAL A 32 -26.89 7.80 -2.75
CA VAL A 32 -26.61 7.45 -4.14
C VAL A 32 -26.51 5.94 -4.35
N LYS A 33 -26.03 5.18 -3.37
CA LYS A 33 -25.93 3.71 -3.44
C LYS A 33 -27.30 3.02 -3.50
N THR A 34 -28.34 3.69 -3.00
CA THR A 34 -29.71 3.17 -3.03
C THR A 34 -30.40 3.30 -4.40
N VAL A 35 -29.81 4.08 -5.32
CA VAL A 35 -30.38 4.35 -6.65
C VAL A 35 -30.33 3.08 -7.52
N LYS A 36 -31.51 2.59 -7.91
CA LYS A 36 -31.67 1.41 -8.79
C LYS A 36 -32.33 1.85 -10.09
N VAL A 37 -31.57 1.86 -11.17
CA VAL A 37 -32.01 2.22 -12.53
C VAL A 37 -31.68 1.11 -13.54
N GLY A 38 -31.75 -0.15 -13.10
CA GLY A 38 -31.38 -1.32 -13.92
C GLY A 38 -29.88 -1.62 -13.87
N ASN A 39 -29.16 -1.04 -12.95
CA ASN A 39 -27.73 -1.30 -12.74
C ASN A 39 -27.52 -2.57 -11.88
N GLU A 40 -26.60 -3.41 -12.28
CA GLU A 40 -26.16 -4.58 -11.50
C GLU A 40 -25.26 -4.18 -10.32
N MET A 41 -24.56 -3.03 -10.42
CA MET A 41 -23.69 -2.50 -9.38
C MET A 41 -24.26 -1.22 -8.77
N ALA A 42 -24.02 -1.01 -7.48
CA ALA A 42 -24.40 0.23 -6.82
C ALA A 42 -23.73 1.45 -7.49
N VAL A 43 -24.48 2.53 -7.66
CA VAL A 43 -23.94 3.81 -8.11
C VAL A 43 -23.09 4.39 -6.99
N THR A 44 -21.88 4.86 -7.29
CA THR A 44 -21.00 5.52 -6.32
C THR A 44 -20.74 6.96 -6.73
N LEU A 45 -20.45 7.81 -5.75
CA LEU A 45 -20.20 9.23 -5.97
C LEU A 45 -18.84 9.59 -5.34
N SER A 46 -18.01 10.29 -6.10
CA SER A 46 -16.76 10.89 -5.60
C SER A 46 -16.87 12.39 -5.71
N ILE A 47 -16.51 13.13 -4.65
CA ILE A 47 -16.66 14.59 -4.58
C ILE A 47 -15.33 15.21 -4.14
N GLY A 48 -14.84 16.19 -4.90
CA GLY A 48 -13.76 17.07 -4.48
C GLY A 48 -14.30 18.47 -4.15
N VAL A 49 -13.99 18.98 -2.98
CA VAL A 49 -14.42 20.31 -2.52
C VAL A 49 -13.20 21.19 -2.27
N GLY A 50 -13.15 22.38 -2.90
CA GLY A 50 -12.14 23.40 -2.65
C GLY A 50 -12.74 24.61 -1.94
N ILE A 51 -12.10 25.09 -0.88
CA ILE A 51 -12.62 26.18 -0.03
C ILE A 51 -11.53 27.16 0.40
N LYS A 52 -11.98 28.35 0.80
CA LYS A 52 -11.14 29.43 1.36
C LYS A 52 -9.97 29.89 0.48
N GLY A 53 -9.98 29.60 -0.82
CA GLY A 53 -9.08 30.22 -1.76
C GLY A 53 -9.35 31.72 -1.91
N THR A 54 -8.33 32.48 -2.29
CA THR A 54 -8.41 33.94 -2.51
C THR A 54 -9.22 34.29 -3.76
N SER A 55 -9.46 33.31 -4.63
CA SER A 55 -10.25 33.45 -5.86
C SER A 55 -11.10 32.22 -6.15
N TYR A 56 -12.09 32.36 -7.05
CA TYR A 56 -12.87 31.22 -7.53
C TYR A 56 -12.00 30.20 -8.29
N ASN A 57 -10.97 30.67 -8.97
CA ASN A 57 -10.04 29.81 -9.70
C ASN A 57 -9.22 28.95 -8.73
N GLU A 58 -8.74 29.52 -7.64
CA GLU A 58 -8.01 28.79 -6.61
C GLU A 58 -8.89 27.73 -5.94
N ASN A 59 -10.15 28.08 -5.60
CA ASN A 59 -11.09 27.07 -5.10
C ASN A 59 -11.37 25.96 -6.12
N TYR A 60 -11.38 26.28 -7.40
CA TYR A 60 -11.55 25.28 -8.46
C TYR A 60 -10.34 24.34 -8.55
N GLU A 61 -9.12 24.87 -8.51
CA GLU A 61 -7.90 24.04 -8.51
C GLU A 61 -7.80 23.17 -7.26
N GLN A 62 -8.18 23.70 -6.10
CA GLN A 62 -8.28 22.91 -4.86
C GLN A 62 -9.33 21.80 -4.98
N ALA A 63 -10.50 22.08 -5.55
CA ALA A 63 -11.54 21.06 -5.76
C ALA A 63 -11.09 19.98 -6.76
N ARG A 64 -10.34 20.39 -7.79
CA ARG A 64 -9.76 19.48 -8.77
C ARG A 64 -8.72 18.54 -8.12
N ALA A 65 -7.79 19.10 -7.36
CA ALA A 65 -6.83 18.29 -6.60
C ALA A 65 -7.54 17.36 -5.60
N ALA A 66 -8.60 17.83 -4.95
CA ALA A 66 -9.40 17.05 -4.02
C ALA A 66 -10.14 15.88 -4.70
N ILE A 67 -10.72 16.07 -5.90
CA ILE A 67 -11.37 14.96 -6.63
C ILE A 67 -10.35 13.95 -7.14
N ASP A 68 -9.16 14.39 -7.57
CA ASP A 68 -8.10 13.49 -7.97
C ASP A 68 -7.62 12.62 -6.78
N LEU A 69 -7.51 13.23 -5.57
CA LEU A 69 -7.25 12.49 -4.34
C LEU A 69 -8.37 11.50 -4.01
N ALA A 70 -9.63 11.90 -4.13
CA ALA A 70 -10.77 11.01 -3.88
C ALA A 70 -10.74 9.80 -4.83
N LEU A 71 -10.48 10.03 -6.10
CA LEU A 71 -10.40 8.98 -7.13
C LEU A 71 -9.16 8.09 -6.95
N GLY A 72 -8.00 8.69 -6.64
CA GLY A 72 -6.77 7.97 -6.34
C GLY A 72 -6.89 7.05 -5.11
N ARG A 73 -7.75 7.42 -4.15
CA ARG A 73 -8.07 6.62 -2.95
C ARG A 73 -9.17 5.56 -3.19
N GLY A 74 -9.56 5.34 -4.43
CA GLY A 74 -10.55 4.32 -4.81
C GLY A 74 -11.98 4.85 -5.04
N GLY A 75 -12.22 6.15 -4.91
CA GLY A 75 -13.53 6.77 -5.11
C GLY A 75 -14.50 6.53 -3.94
N ASP A 76 -15.80 6.77 -4.18
CA ASP A 76 -16.88 6.63 -3.19
C ASP A 76 -16.62 7.41 -1.90
N GLN A 77 -16.09 8.62 -2.02
CA GLN A 77 -15.73 9.47 -0.89
C GLN A 77 -15.74 10.94 -1.26
N VAL A 78 -15.74 11.79 -0.23
CA VAL A 78 -15.56 13.24 -0.37
C VAL A 78 -14.19 13.62 0.19
N VAL A 79 -13.48 14.45 -0.55
CA VAL A 79 -12.27 15.13 -0.08
C VAL A 79 -12.52 16.63 -0.07
N VAL A 80 -12.31 17.26 1.07
CA VAL A 80 -12.40 18.71 1.26
C VAL A 80 -10.99 19.26 1.43
N LYS A 81 -10.58 20.15 0.54
CA LYS A 81 -9.25 20.80 0.57
C LYS A 81 -9.40 22.29 0.91
N ASN A 82 -8.58 22.71 1.89
CA ASN A 82 -8.48 24.09 2.36
C ASN A 82 -6.98 24.46 2.45
N GLY A 83 -6.41 24.90 1.35
CA GLY A 83 -4.96 25.07 1.27
C GLY A 83 -4.22 23.74 1.46
N GLU A 84 -3.45 23.63 2.52
CA GLU A 84 -2.73 22.42 2.90
C GLU A 84 -3.58 21.44 3.73
N ASP A 85 -4.65 21.90 4.35
CA ASP A 85 -5.55 21.07 5.15
C ASP A 85 -6.44 20.22 4.26
N ILE A 86 -6.53 18.93 4.54
CA ILE A 86 -7.36 17.98 3.79
C ILE A 86 -8.20 17.16 4.76
N ALA A 87 -9.51 17.16 4.54
CA ALA A 87 -10.46 16.33 5.29
C ALA A 87 -11.11 15.29 4.37
N TYR A 88 -11.27 14.06 4.87
CA TYR A 88 -11.84 12.93 4.14
C TYR A 88 -13.14 12.46 4.78
N PHE A 89 -14.16 12.15 3.95
CA PHE A 89 -15.46 11.64 4.38
C PHE A 89 -15.88 10.49 3.47
N GLY A 90 -16.42 9.41 4.04
CA GLY A 90 -16.81 8.22 3.28
C GLY A 90 -15.62 7.25 3.05
N GLY A 91 -15.65 6.53 1.94
CA GLY A 91 -14.60 5.53 1.64
C GLY A 91 -14.83 4.18 2.34
N LYS A 92 -16.07 3.89 2.79
CA LYS A 92 -16.49 2.61 3.39
C LYS A 92 -16.91 1.56 2.34
N ALA A 93 -16.69 1.83 1.04
CA ALA A 93 -17.12 0.91 0.00
C ALA A 93 -16.45 -0.46 0.18
N LYS A 94 -17.27 -1.51 0.31
CA LYS A 94 -16.81 -2.89 0.13
C LYS A 94 -16.14 -2.99 -1.24
N GLN A 95 -15.00 -3.66 -1.30
CA GLN A 95 -14.26 -3.89 -2.53
C GLN A 95 -15.21 -4.46 -3.62
N VAL A 96 -15.50 -3.66 -4.64
CA VAL A 96 -16.14 -4.16 -5.86
C VAL A 96 -15.00 -4.57 -6.78
N GLU A 97 -14.83 -5.86 -6.91
CA GLU A 97 -13.86 -6.47 -7.81
C GLU A 97 -14.20 -6.08 -9.26
N ARG A 98 -13.50 -5.09 -9.81
CA ARG A 98 -13.64 -4.71 -11.22
C ARG A 98 -12.89 -5.71 -12.07
N ASN A 99 -13.46 -6.03 -13.24
CA ASN A 99 -12.81 -6.91 -14.22
C ASN A 99 -11.53 -6.25 -14.75
N THR A 100 -10.39 -6.54 -14.15
CA THR A 100 -9.11 -5.84 -14.35
C THR A 100 -8.25 -6.47 -15.44
N ARG A 101 -8.60 -7.66 -15.94
CA ARG A 101 -7.83 -8.36 -16.99
C ARG A 101 -7.58 -7.50 -18.23
N VAL A 102 -8.56 -6.67 -18.63
CA VAL A 102 -8.40 -5.74 -19.75
C VAL A 102 -7.38 -4.66 -19.41
N LYS A 103 -7.45 -4.12 -18.19
CA LYS A 103 -6.46 -3.11 -17.72
C LYS A 103 -5.06 -3.71 -17.65
N ALA A 104 -4.90 -4.89 -17.05
CA ALA A 104 -3.61 -5.56 -16.93
C ALA A 104 -3.00 -5.81 -18.33
N ARG A 105 -3.81 -6.26 -19.31
CA ARG A 105 -3.38 -6.47 -20.69
C ARG A 105 -2.92 -5.16 -21.36
N VAL A 106 -3.67 -4.08 -21.20
CA VAL A 106 -3.28 -2.77 -21.76
C VAL A 106 -2.00 -2.27 -21.11
N LYS A 107 -1.87 -2.42 -19.77
CA LYS A 107 -0.67 -2.01 -19.04
C LYS A 107 0.55 -2.87 -19.41
N ALA A 108 0.35 -4.18 -19.61
CA ALA A 108 1.40 -5.09 -20.07
C ALA A 108 1.96 -4.65 -21.43
N HIS A 109 1.08 -4.34 -22.37
CA HIS A 109 1.49 -3.91 -23.70
C HIS A 109 2.22 -2.54 -23.67
N ALA A 110 1.68 -1.60 -22.89
CA ALA A 110 2.34 -0.29 -22.71
C ALA A 110 3.71 -0.44 -22.02
N LEU A 111 3.83 -1.26 -21.00
CA LEU A 111 5.10 -1.52 -20.31
C LEU A 111 6.12 -2.17 -21.25
N HIS A 112 5.69 -3.14 -22.08
CA HIS A 112 6.53 -3.79 -23.07
C HIS A 112 7.15 -2.75 -24.02
N GLU A 113 6.35 -1.90 -24.67
CA GLU A 113 6.78 -0.85 -25.57
C GLU A 113 7.72 0.16 -24.90
N ILE A 114 7.41 0.53 -23.63
CA ILE A 114 8.26 1.45 -22.87
C ILE A 114 9.62 0.81 -22.61
N ILE A 115 9.69 -0.43 -22.10
CA ILE A 115 10.96 -1.10 -21.81
C ILE A 115 11.76 -1.30 -23.12
N GLU A 116 11.11 -1.75 -24.19
CA GLU A 116 11.77 -1.97 -25.47
C GLU A 116 12.41 -0.69 -26.04
N SER A 117 11.78 0.46 -25.83
CA SER A 117 12.26 1.75 -26.33
C SER A 117 13.40 2.35 -25.50
N ARG A 118 13.77 1.79 -24.35
CA ARG A 118 14.80 2.33 -23.45
C ARG A 118 16.09 1.52 -23.48
N GLU A 119 17.19 2.14 -23.04
CA GLU A 119 18.51 1.48 -23.00
C GLU A 119 18.64 0.52 -21.83
N ASN A 120 18.20 0.95 -20.67
CA ASN A 120 18.24 0.17 -19.41
C ASN A 120 17.04 0.47 -18.53
N VAL A 121 16.84 -0.36 -17.52
CA VAL A 121 15.76 -0.24 -16.54
C VAL A 121 16.35 -0.20 -15.14
N ILE A 122 16.11 0.88 -14.43
CA ILE A 122 16.47 1.00 -13.00
C ILE A 122 15.17 0.88 -12.20
N ILE A 123 15.13 -0.11 -11.33
CA ILE A 123 13.93 -0.49 -10.57
C ILE A 123 14.17 -0.10 -9.11
N MET A 124 13.22 0.57 -8.49
CA MET A 124 13.25 0.88 -7.07
C MET A 124 11.88 0.74 -6.44
N GLY A 125 11.87 0.39 -5.17
CA GLY A 125 10.68 0.41 -4.34
C GLY A 125 10.74 1.51 -3.29
N HIS A 126 10.14 1.26 -2.13
CA HIS A 126 10.25 2.16 -0.97
C HIS A 126 11.54 1.92 -0.18
N SER A 127 12.00 2.94 0.57
CA SER A 127 13.30 3.00 1.26
C SER A 127 13.53 1.93 2.35
N LEU A 128 12.50 1.27 2.82
CA LEU A 128 12.59 0.10 3.70
C LEU A 128 12.08 -1.12 2.94
N THR A 129 12.78 -1.48 1.87
CA THR A 129 12.37 -2.54 0.95
C THR A 129 11.90 -3.78 1.70
N ASP A 130 10.67 -4.18 1.43
CA ASP A 130 10.04 -5.38 1.96
C ASP A 130 9.91 -6.48 0.90
N VAL A 131 9.20 -7.55 1.23
CA VAL A 131 9.08 -8.72 0.37
C VAL A 131 8.19 -8.44 -0.85
N ASP A 132 7.17 -7.57 -0.73
CA ASP A 132 6.31 -7.21 -1.86
C ASP A 132 7.06 -6.31 -2.84
N SER A 133 7.73 -5.30 -2.34
CA SER A 133 8.56 -4.40 -3.13
C SER A 133 9.67 -5.15 -3.89
N LEU A 134 10.41 -6.06 -3.20
CA LEU A 134 11.42 -6.89 -3.84
C LEU A 134 10.81 -7.81 -4.90
N GLY A 135 9.73 -8.52 -4.58
CA GLY A 135 9.08 -9.46 -5.50
C GLY A 135 8.55 -8.77 -6.75
N ALA A 136 7.94 -7.60 -6.60
CA ALA A 136 7.50 -6.77 -7.71
C ALA A 136 8.69 -6.32 -8.57
N GLY A 137 9.79 -5.88 -7.94
CA GLY A 137 11.04 -5.52 -8.62
C GLY A 137 11.64 -6.69 -9.41
N ILE A 138 11.66 -7.89 -8.86
CA ILE A 138 12.10 -9.12 -9.55
C ILE A 138 11.23 -9.39 -10.79
N GLY A 139 9.90 -9.24 -10.68
CA GLY A 139 9.01 -9.41 -11.83
C GLY A 139 9.31 -8.44 -12.98
N ILE A 140 9.58 -7.18 -12.67
CA ILE A 140 9.96 -6.16 -13.66
C ILE A 140 11.37 -6.45 -14.24
N PHE A 141 12.31 -6.87 -13.41
CA PHE A 141 13.62 -7.34 -13.86
C PHE A 141 13.48 -8.46 -14.90
N CYS A 142 12.61 -9.44 -14.66
CA CYS A 142 12.35 -10.52 -15.61
C CYS A 142 11.74 -10.00 -16.93
N ALA A 143 10.84 -9.03 -16.87
CA ALA A 143 10.26 -8.39 -18.05
C ALA A 143 11.34 -7.68 -18.90
N ALA A 144 12.23 -6.93 -18.26
CA ALA A 144 13.34 -6.27 -18.95
C ALA A 144 14.34 -7.27 -19.54
N ARG A 145 14.70 -8.30 -18.79
CA ARG A 145 15.63 -9.36 -19.24
C ARG A 145 15.13 -10.10 -20.49
N VAL A 146 13.84 -10.41 -20.58
CA VAL A 146 13.25 -11.09 -21.75
C VAL A 146 13.38 -10.23 -23.01
N LEU A 147 13.38 -8.92 -22.89
CA LEU A 147 13.63 -7.96 -23.97
C LEU A 147 15.12 -7.66 -24.19
N GLY A 148 16.01 -8.39 -23.51
CA GLY A 148 17.46 -8.19 -23.63
C GLY A 148 17.97 -6.87 -23.07
N LYS A 149 17.22 -6.24 -22.18
CA LYS A 149 17.60 -4.96 -21.56
C LYS A 149 18.37 -5.20 -20.26
N LYS A 150 19.38 -4.36 -20.02
CA LYS A 150 20.04 -4.29 -18.71
C LYS A 150 18.98 -3.80 -17.71
N ALA A 151 18.84 -4.52 -16.59
CA ALA A 151 17.94 -4.12 -15.51
C ALA A 151 18.63 -4.28 -14.16
N GLN A 152 18.41 -3.34 -13.26
CA GLN A 152 19.03 -3.31 -11.94
C GLN A 152 17.99 -2.88 -10.90
N ILE A 153 18.08 -3.45 -9.70
CA ILE A 153 17.19 -3.16 -8.58
C ILE A 153 17.98 -2.40 -7.53
N VAL A 154 17.50 -1.22 -7.15
CA VAL A 154 18.15 -0.36 -6.16
C VAL A 154 17.73 -0.81 -4.76
N ILE A 155 18.71 -1.20 -3.95
CA ILE A 155 18.55 -1.57 -2.54
C ILE A 155 19.79 -1.08 -1.79
N ASN A 156 19.63 -0.11 -0.89
CA ASN A 156 20.75 0.41 -0.09
C ASN A 156 21.05 -0.51 1.09
N GLU A 157 20.05 -0.84 1.89
CA GLU A 157 20.19 -1.69 3.08
C GLU A 157 19.18 -2.83 3.05
N PRO A 158 19.60 -4.05 2.70
CA PRO A 158 18.70 -5.20 2.69
C PRO A 158 18.15 -5.49 4.10
N THR A 159 16.82 -5.46 4.23
CA THR A 159 16.15 -5.86 5.46
C THR A 159 16.29 -7.37 5.70
N THR A 160 16.11 -7.80 6.96
CA THR A 160 16.15 -9.23 7.32
C THR A 160 15.12 -10.06 6.58
N SER A 161 13.99 -9.46 6.23
CA SER A 161 12.90 -10.14 5.52
C SER A 161 13.24 -10.46 4.07
N ILE A 162 14.04 -9.64 3.39
CA ILE A 162 14.36 -9.83 1.97
C ILE A 162 15.66 -10.59 1.73
N ARG A 163 16.61 -10.59 2.69
CA ARG A 163 17.91 -11.26 2.53
C ARG A 163 17.81 -12.72 2.04
N PRO A 164 16.95 -13.58 2.62
CA PRO A 164 16.83 -14.97 2.16
C PRO A 164 16.32 -15.10 0.72
N LEU A 165 15.53 -14.12 0.26
CA LEU A 165 15.05 -14.07 -1.11
C LEU A 165 16.15 -13.59 -2.06
N MET A 166 16.93 -12.56 -1.69
CA MET A 166 18.04 -12.04 -2.49
C MET A 166 19.12 -13.11 -2.72
N GLU A 167 19.37 -13.98 -1.75
CA GLU A 167 20.29 -15.13 -1.89
C GLU A 167 19.90 -16.13 -3.00
N CYS A 168 18.67 -16.03 -3.53
CA CYS A 168 18.23 -16.80 -4.67
C CYS A 168 18.73 -16.25 -6.01
N PHE A 169 19.28 -15.03 -6.05
CA PHE A 169 19.66 -14.28 -7.24
C PHE A 169 21.14 -13.92 -7.24
N THR A 170 22.00 -14.93 -7.30
CA THR A 170 23.46 -14.76 -7.30
C THR A 170 24.06 -15.12 -8.66
N PRO A 171 25.30 -14.69 -8.97
CA PRO A 171 26.00 -15.05 -10.21
C PRO A 171 26.10 -16.55 -10.43
N GLU A 172 26.30 -17.34 -9.37
CA GLU A 172 26.39 -18.80 -9.44
C GLU A 172 25.05 -19.44 -9.87
N LYS A 173 23.95 -18.71 -9.68
CA LYS A 173 22.61 -19.11 -10.10
C LYS A 173 22.19 -18.52 -11.45
N GLY A 174 23.13 -17.84 -12.13
CA GLY A 174 22.93 -17.29 -13.47
C GLY A 174 22.37 -15.89 -13.54
N TYR A 175 22.41 -15.13 -12.45
CA TYR A 175 21.99 -13.72 -12.42
C TYR A 175 23.19 -12.78 -12.52
N PRO A 176 23.02 -11.53 -13.03
CA PRO A 176 24.10 -10.56 -13.08
C PRO A 176 24.62 -10.19 -11.69
N GLU A 177 25.93 -9.97 -11.57
CA GLU A 177 26.54 -9.52 -10.32
C GLU A 177 26.02 -8.14 -9.90
N ASP A 178 25.69 -7.30 -10.87
CA ASP A 178 25.14 -5.95 -10.71
C ASP A 178 23.60 -5.91 -10.76
N MET A 179 22.93 -7.03 -10.47
CA MET A 179 21.47 -7.09 -10.40
C MET A 179 20.91 -6.20 -9.28
N PHE A 180 21.59 -6.20 -8.13
CA PHE A 180 21.26 -5.34 -6.98
C PHE A 180 22.36 -4.29 -6.84
N ILE A 181 21.97 -3.02 -6.82
CA ILE A 181 22.88 -1.88 -6.71
C ILE A 181 22.40 -0.92 -5.62
N ASN A 182 23.30 -0.09 -5.10
CA ASN A 182 22.94 0.99 -4.21
C ASN A 182 22.56 2.26 -4.98
N SER A 183 22.07 3.28 -4.26
CA SER A 183 21.68 4.57 -4.85
C SER A 183 22.83 5.29 -5.55
N GLU A 184 24.06 5.19 -5.04
CA GLU A 184 25.24 5.85 -5.64
C GLU A 184 25.49 5.32 -7.05
N ILE A 185 25.55 4.00 -7.20
CA ILE A 185 25.71 3.34 -8.50
C ILE A 185 24.52 3.64 -9.42
N ALA A 186 23.29 3.60 -8.89
CA ALA A 186 22.10 3.89 -9.68
C ALA A 186 22.10 5.33 -10.26
N ILE A 187 22.57 6.30 -9.48
CA ILE A 187 22.70 7.71 -9.92
C ILE A 187 23.78 7.87 -11.00
N GLU A 188 24.85 7.08 -10.95
CA GLU A 188 25.89 7.08 -11.98
C GLU A 188 25.42 6.41 -13.27
N GLU A 189 24.63 5.36 -13.19
CA GLU A 189 24.19 4.57 -14.35
C GLU A 189 22.91 5.12 -15.03
N VAL A 190 22.13 5.95 -14.33
CA VAL A 190 20.92 6.53 -14.91
C VAL A 190 21.25 7.57 -15.99
N SER A 191 20.57 7.46 -17.12
CA SER A 191 20.62 8.44 -18.21
C SER A 191 19.21 8.98 -18.51
N ARG A 192 19.12 10.01 -19.35
CA ARG A 192 17.81 10.47 -19.84
C ARG A 192 17.05 9.41 -20.64
N ASN A 193 17.76 8.44 -21.21
CA ASN A 193 17.17 7.32 -21.94
C ASN A 193 16.91 6.07 -21.09
N SER A 194 17.17 6.15 -19.80
CA SER A 194 16.82 5.09 -18.83
C SER A 194 15.34 5.12 -18.50
N LEU A 195 14.76 3.94 -18.25
CA LEU A 195 13.49 3.79 -17.56
C LEU A 195 13.74 3.70 -16.06
N VAL A 196 13.13 4.59 -15.27
CA VAL A 196 13.00 4.41 -13.81
C VAL A 196 11.64 3.80 -13.52
N MET A 197 11.67 2.57 -13.04
CA MET A 197 10.47 1.83 -12.62
C MET A 197 10.32 1.88 -11.11
N VAL A 198 9.24 2.47 -10.63
CA VAL A 198 8.91 2.54 -9.21
C VAL A 198 7.83 1.50 -8.91
N VAL A 199 8.07 0.63 -7.95
CA VAL A 199 7.14 -0.39 -7.50
C VAL A 199 6.81 -0.21 -6.03
N ASP A 200 5.58 -0.54 -5.66
CA ASP A 200 5.11 -0.60 -4.27
C ASP A 200 5.19 0.71 -3.49
N THR A 201 5.28 1.82 -4.19
CA THR A 201 5.12 3.17 -3.64
C THR A 201 4.78 4.17 -4.75
N ASN A 202 4.00 5.19 -4.41
CA ASN A 202 3.72 6.31 -5.30
C ASN A 202 4.20 7.66 -4.73
N ARG A 203 4.95 7.64 -3.62
CA ARG A 203 5.43 8.84 -2.92
C ARG A 203 6.92 9.05 -3.18
N PRO A 204 7.33 10.19 -3.76
CA PRO A 204 8.75 10.50 -4.03
C PRO A 204 9.66 10.33 -2.81
N SER A 205 9.29 10.93 -1.67
CA SER A 205 10.10 10.91 -0.45
C SER A 205 10.27 9.52 0.18
N TYR A 206 9.42 8.57 -0.20
CA TYR A 206 9.46 7.18 0.30
C TYR A 206 10.23 6.23 -0.62
N THR A 207 10.60 6.65 -1.84
CA THR A 207 11.37 5.80 -2.76
C THR A 207 12.78 5.53 -2.23
N GLU A 208 13.36 4.41 -2.62
CA GLU A 208 14.72 4.00 -2.22
C GLU A 208 15.79 5.01 -2.65
N CYS A 209 15.60 5.67 -3.80
CA CYS A 209 16.47 6.72 -4.31
C CYS A 209 15.65 7.85 -4.97
N PRO A 210 15.17 8.85 -4.20
CA PRO A 210 14.35 9.94 -4.73
C PRO A 210 15.01 10.74 -5.85
N GLU A 211 16.34 10.82 -5.86
CA GLU A 211 17.09 11.58 -6.87
C GLU A 211 16.89 11.02 -8.28
N LEU A 212 16.69 9.72 -8.46
CA LEU A 212 16.45 9.08 -9.76
C LEU A 212 15.22 9.66 -10.46
N LEU A 213 14.21 10.12 -9.72
CA LEU A 213 12.99 10.70 -10.28
C LEU A 213 13.24 12.01 -11.06
N THR A 214 14.37 12.65 -10.84
CA THR A 214 14.77 13.90 -11.53
C THR A 214 15.82 13.68 -12.62
N ARG A 215 16.34 12.46 -12.75
CA ARG A 215 17.44 12.13 -13.68
C ARG A 215 16.97 11.63 -15.04
N THR A 216 15.73 11.21 -15.15
CA THR A 216 15.14 10.70 -16.38
C THR A 216 13.77 11.32 -16.65
N ASP A 217 13.38 11.37 -17.93
CA ASP A 217 12.04 11.80 -18.36
C ASP A 217 11.06 10.61 -18.44
N THR A 218 11.52 9.39 -18.13
CA THR A 218 10.72 8.18 -18.28
C THR A 218 10.57 7.46 -16.96
N ILE A 219 9.47 7.74 -16.26
CA ILE A 219 9.11 7.14 -14.99
C ILE A 219 7.85 6.29 -15.20
N VAL A 220 7.85 5.07 -14.65
CA VAL A 220 6.68 4.19 -14.57
C VAL A 220 6.44 3.84 -13.12
N VAL A 221 5.17 3.90 -12.69
CA VAL A 221 4.79 3.63 -11.29
C VAL A 221 3.75 2.51 -11.25
N PHE A 222 4.05 1.45 -10.50
CA PHE A 222 3.13 0.36 -10.16
C PHE A 222 2.98 0.27 -8.65
N ASP A 223 1.78 0.55 -8.14
CA ASP A 223 1.56 0.63 -6.71
C ASP A 223 0.11 0.28 -6.32
N HIS A 224 -0.07 -0.38 -5.19
CA HIS A 224 -1.36 -0.71 -4.63
C HIS A 224 -1.76 0.18 -3.43
N HIS A 225 -0.91 1.12 -3.06
CA HIS A 225 -1.20 2.06 -1.99
C HIS A 225 -2.13 3.19 -2.45
N ARG A 226 -2.94 3.69 -1.52
CA ARG A 226 -3.76 4.87 -1.78
C ARG A 226 -2.89 6.10 -1.94
N GLN A 227 -3.18 6.90 -2.95
CA GLN A 227 -2.49 8.17 -3.16
C GLN A 227 -2.79 9.14 -2.00
N GLY A 228 -1.74 9.81 -1.53
CA GLY A 228 -1.80 10.88 -0.53
C GLY A 228 -1.71 12.27 -1.17
N SER A 229 -1.23 13.23 -0.38
CA SER A 229 -0.94 14.60 -0.86
C SER A 229 0.35 14.68 -1.67
N GLU A 230 1.29 13.77 -1.42
CA GLU A 230 2.56 13.66 -2.13
C GLU A 230 2.49 12.48 -3.10
N VAL A 231 2.71 12.74 -4.40
CA VAL A 231 2.69 11.73 -5.46
C VAL A 231 3.81 11.99 -6.46
N ILE A 232 4.30 10.94 -7.12
CA ILE A 232 5.24 11.06 -8.24
C ILE A 232 4.51 11.76 -9.39
N GLU A 233 5.01 12.93 -9.79
CA GLU A 233 4.39 13.76 -10.80
C GLU A 233 4.74 13.29 -12.23
N ASN A 234 3.76 13.38 -13.12
CA ASN A 234 3.92 13.13 -14.56
C ASN A 234 4.61 11.82 -14.96
N PRO A 235 4.30 10.66 -14.34
CA PRO A 235 4.84 9.40 -14.82
C PRO A 235 4.33 9.09 -16.23
N LEU A 236 5.20 8.54 -17.08
CA LEU A 236 4.82 8.12 -18.44
C LEU A 236 3.74 7.04 -18.42
N LEU A 237 3.80 6.14 -17.42
CA LEU A 237 2.79 5.15 -17.15
C LEU A 237 2.56 5.06 -15.64
N SER A 238 1.31 5.23 -15.22
CA SER A 238 0.89 5.01 -13.84
C SER A 238 -0.12 3.86 -13.78
N TYR A 239 0.14 2.89 -12.93
CA TYR A 239 -0.78 1.81 -12.60
C TYR A 239 -0.94 1.74 -11.10
N ILE A 240 -1.92 2.48 -10.58
CA ILE A 240 -2.25 2.55 -9.15
C ILE A 240 -3.59 1.85 -8.96
N GLU A 241 -3.59 0.76 -8.17
CA GLU A 241 -4.77 -0.07 -7.91
C GLU A 241 -4.93 -0.34 -6.40
N PRO A 242 -5.55 0.56 -5.64
CA PRO A 242 -5.72 0.39 -4.18
C PRO A 242 -6.52 -0.84 -3.75
N TYR A 243 -7.12 -1.53 -4.69
CA TYR A 243 -7.88 -2.77 -4.46
C TYR A 243 -7.07 -4.04 -4.78
N ALA A 244 -5.86 -3.91 -5.33
CA ALA A 244 -4.94 -5.03 -5.44
C ALA A 244 -4.42 -5.39 -4.05
N SER A 245 -4.17 -6.68 -3.83
CA SER A 245 -3.66 -7.15 -2.54
C SER A 245 -2.22 -6.72 -2.31
N SER A 246 -1.44 -6.60 -3.38
CA SER A 246 -0.01 -6.33 -3.36
C SER A 246 0.49 -5.84 -4.72
N ALA A 247 1.66 -5.21 -4.77
CA ALA A 247 2.33 -4.86 -6.02
C ALA A 247 2.76 -6.13 -6.80
N CYS A 248 3.11 -7.21 -6.10
CA CYS A 248 3.38 -8.52 -6.70
C CYS A 248 2.17 -9.12 -7.42
N GLU A 249 0.94 -8.96 -6.90
CA GLU A 249 -0.29 -9.35 -7.61
C GLU A 249 -0.38 -8.62 -8.96
N MET A 250 -0.21 -7.30 -8.92
CA MET A 250 -0.31 -6.46 -10.12
C MET A 250 0.76 -6.80 -11.17
N VAL A 251 1.98 -7.02 -10.72
CA VAL A 251 3.09 -7.43 -11.59
C VAL A 251 2.82 -8.81 -12.17
N ALA A 252 2.38 -9.80 -11.36
CA ALA A 252 2.04 -11.14 -11.84
C ALA A 252 0.91 -11.12 -12.90
N GLU A 253 -0.10 -10.26 -12.73
CA GLU A 253 -1.15 -10.06 -13.73
C GLU A 253 -0.59 -9.51 -15.05
N VAL A 254 0.28 -8.50 -14.98
CA VAL A 254 0.89 -7.88 -16.16
C VAL A 254 1.80 -8.86 -16.89
N LEU A 255 2.60 -9.64 -16.18
CA LEU A 255 3.52 -10.62 -16.77
C LEU A 255 2.79 -11.72 -17.59
N GLN A 256 1.56 -12.06 -17.25
CA GLN A 256 0.75 -13.02 -18.02
C GLN A 256 0.46 -12.56 -19.46
N TYR A 257 0.48 -11.24 -19.70
CA TYR A 257 0.16 -10.62 -20.99
C TYR A 257 1.34 -9.89 -21.62
N PHE A 258 2.52 -9.95 -20.98
CA PHE A 258 3.68 -9.13 -21.36
C PHE A 258 4.25 -9.53 -22.72
N GLN A 259 4.47 -10.83 -22.93
CA GLN A 259 4.99 -11.39 -24.16
C GLN A 259 4.56 -12.86 -24.30
N GLU A 260 4.31 -13.31 -25.53
CA GLU A 260 4.05 -14.72 -25.80
C GLU A 260 5.26 -15.59 -25.42
N GLY A 261 5.01 -16.66 -24.68
CA GLY A 261 6.08 -17.56 -24.22
C GLY A 261 6.90 -17.03 -23.04
N PHE A 262 6.51 -15.91 -22.39
CA PHE A 262 7.16 -15.41 -21.18
C PHE A 262 7.21 -16.47 -20.08
N LYS A 263 8.39 -16.69 -19.51
CA LYS A 263 8.59 -17.69 -18.46
C LYS A 263 9.39 -17.11 -17.29
N LEU A 264 8.93 -17.37 -16.10
CA LEU A 264 9.66 -17.16 -14.85
C LEU A 264 10.45 -18.43 -14.49
N SER A 265 11.62 -18.26 -13.90
CA SER A 265 12.28 -19.35 -13.18
C SER A 265 11.52 -19.67 -11.88
N PRO A 266 11.69 -20.86 -11.29
CA PRO A 266 11.07 -21.17 -10.00
C PRO A 266 11.43 -20.18 -8.88
N ALA A 267 12.66 -19.68 -8.84
CA ALA A 267 13.10 -18.69 -7.83
C ALA A 267 12.41 -17.33 -8.00
N GLU A 268 12.25 -16.87 -9.24
CA GLU A 268 11.54 -15.64 -9.57
C GLU A 268 10.05 -15.75 -9.21
N ALA A 269 9.44 -16.87 -9.57
CA ALA A 269 8.04 -17.15 -9.22
C ALA A 269 7.84 -17.25 -7.70
N ASP A 270 8.80 -17.84 -6.96
CA ASP A 270 8.78 -17.88 -5.49
C ASP A 270 8.84 -16.48 -4.87
N CYS A 271 9.71 -15.63 -5.39
CA CYS A 271 9.90 -14.27 -4.85
C CYS A 271 8.63 -13.43 -5.01
N ILE A 272 8.03 -13.43 -6.21
CA ILE A 272 6.76 -12.72 -6.46
C ILE A 272 5.63 -13.32 -5.61
N TYR A 273 5.57 -14.65 -5.49
CA TYR A 273 4.58 -15.33 -4.66
C TYR A 273 4.74 -14.99 -3.17
N ALA A 274 5.99 -14.83 -2.69
CA ALA A 274 6.28 -14.43 -1.32
C ALA A 274 5.72 -13.04 -0.99
N GLY A 275 5.81 -12.07 -1.90
CA GLY A 275 5.21 -10.74 -1.73
C GLY A 275 3.70 -10.83 -1.53
N ILE A 276 3.00 -11.57 -2.39
CA ILE A 276 1.55 -11.79 -2.22
C ILE A 276 1.24 -12.41 -0.85
N LEU A 277 2.02 -13.41 -0.41
CA LEU A 277 1.80 -14.07 0.89
C LEU A 277 1.95 -13.12 2.07
N ILE A 278 2.96 -12.26 2.06
CA ILE A 278 3.22 -11.32 3.17
C ILE A 278 2.11 -10.28 3.25
N ASP A 279 1.76 -9.63 2.15
CA ASP A 279 0.78 -8.55 2.13
C ASP A 279 -0.65 -9.01 2.41
N THR A 280 -0.94 -10.27 2.09
CA THR A 280 -2.23 -10.88 2.36
C THR A 280 -2.28 -11.63 3.69
N ASN A 281 -1.23 -11.59 4.48
CA ASN A 281 -1.10 -12.41 5.70
C ASN A 281 -1.48 -13.88 5.42
N ASN A 282 -0.81 -14.50 4.44
CA ASN A 282 -1.09 -15.88 3.99
C ASN A 282 -2.52 -16.06 3.44
N PHE A 283 -3.00 -15.15 2.62
CA PHE A 283 -4.35 -15.11 2.05
C PHE A 283 -5.49 -14.95 3.06
N MET A 284 -5.21 -14.45 4.25
CA MET A 284 -6.24 -14.18 5.27
C MET A 284 -6.86 -12.79 5.14
N THR A 285 -6.13 -11.82 4.59
CA THR A 285 -6.59 -10.42 4.46
C THR A 285 -6.37 -9.89 3.06
N LYS A 286 -7.15 -8.88 2.66
CA LYS A 286 -7.04 -8.17 1.37
C LYS A 286 -7.04 -9.08 0.12
N THR A 287 -7.63 -10.26 0.17
CA THR A 287 -7.65 -11.21 -0.95
C THR A 287 -8.92 -11.09 -1.78
N GLY A 288 -8.75 -11.13 -3.09
CA GLY A 288 -9.83 -11.23 -4.07
C GLY A 288 -9.57 -12.35 -5.07
N VAL A 289 -10.46 -12.53 -6.05
CA VAL A 289 -10.28 -13.50 -7.13
C VAL A 289 -8.97 -13.27 -7.87
N ARG A 290 -8.60 -11.99 -8.10
CA ARG A 290 -7.34 -11.59 -8.74
C ARG A 290 -6.11 -12.15 -8.01
N THR A 291 -6.11 -12.06 -6.68
CA THR A 291 -5.00 -12.55 -5.84
C THR A 291 -4.81 -14.06 -6.05
N PHE A 292 -5.91 -14.83 -6.06
CA PHE A 292 -5.85 -16.28 -6.31
C PHE A 292 -5.47 -16.60 -7.75
N GLU A 293 -5.91 -15.83 -8.75
CA GLU A 293 -5.50 -15.98 -10.15
C GLU A 293 -4.00 -15.72 -10.34
N ALA A 294 -3.47 -14.65 -9.74
CA ALA A 294 -2.03 -14.34 -9.72
C ALA A 294 -1.23 -15.47 -9.02
N ALA A 295 -1.67 -15.91 -7.86
CA ALA A 295 -1.07 -17.03 -7.15
C ALA A 295 -1.08 -18.32 -7.97
N ALA A 296 -2.19 -18.63 -8.66
CA ALA A 296 -2.29 -19.79 -9.55
C ALA A 296 -1.36 -19.69 -10.76
N TYR A 297 -1.19 -18.50 -11.33
CA TYR A 297 -0.21 -18.25 -12.40
C TYR A 297 1.21 -18.51 -11.90
N LEU A 298 1.60 -17.96 -10.76
CA LEU A 298 2.92 -18.17 -10.17
C LEU A 298 3.17 -19.64 -9.82
N ARG A 299 2.17 -20.35 -9.32
CA ARG A 299 2.24 -21.82 -9.11
C ARG A 299 2.51 -22.57 -10.41
N ARG A 300 1.83 -22.25 -11.50
CA ARG A 300 2.10 -22.83 -12.83
C ARG A 300 3.49 -22.48 -13.35
N SER A 301 4.03 -21.31 -12.96
CA SER A 301 5.37 -20.86 -13.30
C SER A 301 6.47 -21.49 -12.43
N GLY A 302 6.12 -22.35 -11.45
CA GLY A 302 7.08 -23.11 -10.64
C GLY A 302 7.24 -22.62 -9.21
N ALA A 303 6.47 -21.64 -8.77
CA ALA A 303 6.47 -21.23 -7.36
C ALA A 303 6.07 -22.41 -6.45
N GLU A 304 6.76 -22.57 -5.33
CA GLU A 304 6.48 -23.65 -4.38
C GLU A 304 6.27 -23.12 -2.96
N VAL A 305 5.05 -23.29 -2.44
CA VAL A 305 4.62 -22.77 -1.13
C VAL A 305 5.55 -23.21 0.00
N THR A 306 6.01 -24.47 -0.01
CA THR A 306 6.91 -25.00 1.02
C THR A 306 8.28 -24.33 0.97
N ARG A 307 8.79 -24.06 -0.23
CA ARG A 307 10.08 -23.38 -0.43
C ARG A 307 9.98 -21.93 0.03
N VAL A 308 8.94 -21.20 -0.40
CA VAL A 308 8.67 -19.84 0.05
C VAL A 308 8.50 -19.77 1.57
N ARG A 309 7.71 -20.67 2.15
CA ARG A 309 7.51 -20.72 3.60
C ARG A 309 8.82 -20.96 4.38
N LYS A 310 9.76 -21.74 3.81
CA LYS A 310 11.08 -21.95 4.43
C LYS A 310 11.94 -20.69 4.44
N MET A 311 11.86 -19.88 3.37
CA MET A 311 12.59 -18.61 3.27
C MET A 311 12.03 -17.53 4.20
N LEU A 312 10.72 -17.53 4.44
CA LEU A 312 10.02 -16.56 5.29
C LEU A 312 9.94 -16.94 6.78
N ARG A 313 10.69 -17.96 7.22
CA ARG A 313 10.70 -18.34 8.64
C ARG A 313 11.46 -17.33 9.48
N ASN A 314 10.88 -16.99 10.62
CA ASN A 314 11.53 -16.17 11.63
C ASN A 314 12.57 -16.99 12.42
N ASP A 315 13.56 -16.32 12.96
CA ASP A 315 14.46 -16.89 13.95
C ASP A 315 13.76 -17.11 15.31
N MET A 316 14.48 -17.76 16.23
CA MET A 316 13.95 -18.10 17.54
C MET A 316 13.70 -16.85 18.42
N ALA A 317 14.50 -15.80 18.29
CA ALA A 317 14.35 -14.56 19.06
C ALA A 317 13.08 -13.82 18.66
N CYS A 318 12.87 -13.62 17.36
CA CYS A 318 11.65 -13.05 16.80
C CYS A 318 10.40 -13.86 17.19
N TYR A 319 10.48 -15.20 17.13
CA TYR A 319 9.38 -16.08 17.53
C TYR A 319 9.02 -15.93 19.00
N LYS A 320 10.03 -15.90 19.90
CA LYS A 320 9.82 -15.71 21.34
C LYS A 320 9.23 -14.35 21.65
N ALA A 321 9.77 -13.27 21.06
CA ALA A 321 9.25 -11.91 21.29
C ALA A 321 7.78 -11.79 20.88
N ARG A 322 7.40 -12.38 19.73
CA ARG A 322 6.01 -12.43 19.29
C ARG A 322 5.12 -13.24 20.26
N ALA A 323 5.57 -14.42 20.68
CA ALA A 323 4.84 -15.24 21.63
C ALA A 323 4.63 -14.54 22.98
N GLU A 324 5.64 -13.79 23.44
CA GLU A 324 5.57 -13.01 24.67
C GLU A 324 4.58 -11.83 24.53
N ALA A 325 4.58 -11.16 23.40
CA ALA A 325 3.59 -10.12 23.11
C ALA A 325 2.16 -10.68 23.15
N VAL A 326 1.92 -11.84 22.53
CA VAL A 326 0.59 -12.49 22.56
C VAL A 326 0.22 -12.93 23.97
N ARG A 327 1.16 -13.49 24.71
CA ARG A 327 0.94 -13.96 26.10
C ARG A 327 0.51 -12.84 27.06
N HIS A 328 1.08 -11.64 26.90
CA HIS A 328 0.83 -10.49 27.76
C HIS A 328 -0.22 -9.52 27.20
N ALA A 329 -0.96 -9.93 26.18
CA ALA A 329 -2.02 -9.11 25.64
C ALA A 329 -3.16 -8.93 26.66
N GLU A 330 -3.60 -7.69 26.79
CA GLU A 330 -4.75 -7.33 27.61
C GLU A 330 -5.95 -7.05 26.70
N VAL A 331 -7.10 -7.60 27.08
CA VAL A 331 -8.35 -7.34 26.36
C VAL A 331 -9.02 -6.11 26.96
N TYR A 332 -9.19 -5.08 26.15
CA TYR A 332 -9.84 -3.84 26.50
C TYR A 332 -11.24 -3.78 25.90
N ARG A 333 -12.24 -3.39 26.67
CA ARG A 333 -13.65 -3.34 26.27
C ARG A 333 -14.18 -4.61 25.57
N GLY A 334 -13.58 -5.76 25.83
CA GLY A 334 -14.02 -7.04 25.27
C GLY A 334 -13.68 -7.27 23.79
N ALA A 335 -13.32 -6.23 23.04
CA ALA A 335 -13.10 -6.29 21.59
C ALA A 335 -11.69 -5.86 21.12
N PHE A 336 -10.92 -5.18 21.97
CA PHE A 336 -9.62 -4.62 21.62
C PHE A 336 -8.50 -5.35 22.36
N ALA A 337 -7.54 -5.91 21.65
CA ALA A 337 -6.34 -6.48 22.26
C ALA A 337 -5.20 -5.45 22.24
N ILE A 338 -4.62 -5.15 23.41
CA ILE A 338 -3.50 -4.21 23.54
C ILE A 338 -2.33 -4.95 24.18
N SER A 339 -1.15 -4.87 23.55
CA SER A 339 0.04 -5.56 24.05
C SER A 339 1.31 -4.78 23.80
N VAL A 340 2.40 -5.22 24.42
CA VAL A 340 3.75 -4.70 24.24
C VAL A 340 4.63 -5.82 23.68
N CYS A 341 5.33 -5.55 22.58
CA CYS A 341 6.30 -6.47 22.02
C CYS A 341 7.70 -6.15 22.55
N PRO A 342 8.40 -7.11 23.15
CA PRO A 342 9.80 -6.93 23.51
C PRO A 342 10.67 -6.62 22.30
N SER A 343 11.62 -5.72 22.45
CA SER A 343 12.56 -5.33 21.38
C SER A 343 13.99 -5.81 21.61
N GLU A 344 14.28 -6.35 22.79
CA GLU A 344 15.62 -6.84 23.16
C GLU A 344 15.98 -8.08 22.33
N ASP A 345 17.19 -8.11 21.81
CA ASP A 345 17.75 -9.21 20.99
C ASP A 345 16.95 -9.51 19.70
N VAL A 346 16.15 -8.57 19.23
CA VAL A 346 15.35 -8.68 18.00
C VAL A 346 15.88 -7.70 16.94
N GLU A 347 16.28 -8.21 15.79
CA GLU A 347 16.86 -7.37 14.71
C GLU A 347 15.83 -6.38 14.12
N SER A 348 14.56 -6.80 14.01
CA SER A 348 13.47 -5.98 13.45
C SER A 348 12.24 -5.98 14.37
N PRO A 349 12.30 -5.30 15.54
CA PRO A 349 11.24 -5.39 16.55
C PRO A 349 9.87 -4.88 16.07
N THR A 350 9.85 -3.86 15.22
CA THR A 350 8.62 -3.27 14.67
C THR A 350 7.87 -4.25 13.75
N ILE A 351 8.61 -5.07 12.99
CA ILE A 351 8.03 -6.13 12.15
C ILE A 351 7.43 -7.22 13.04
N VAL A 352 8.14 -7.62 14.09
CA VAL A 352 7.64 -8.61 15.05
C VAL A 352 6.39 -8.12 15.78
N GLY A 353 6.35 -6.83 16.16
CA GLY A 353 5.17 -6.19 16.73
C GLY A 353 3.96 -6.21 15.78
N ALA A 354 4.19 -5.96 14.50
CA ALA A 354 3.15 -6.05 13.47
C ALA A 354 2.64 -7.48 13.27
N GLN A 355 3.53 -8.48 13.33
CA GLN A 355 3.16 -9.90 13.29
C GLN A 355 2.36 -10.31 14.52
N ALA A 356 2.74 -9.84 15.71
CA ALA A 356 2.00 -10.08 16.94
C ALA A 356 0.58 -9.46 16.88
N ALA A 357 0.45 -8.27 16.31
CA ALA A 357 -0.85 -7.65 16.11
C ALA A 357 -1.76 -8.49 15.20
N ASN A 358 -1.23 -9.07 14.11
CA ASN A 358 -1.99 -10.00 13.28
C ASN A 358 -2.41 -11.27 14.06
N GLU A 359 -1.53 -11.79 14.91
CA GLU A 359 -1.78 -13.02 15.66
C GLU A 359 -2.89 -12.85 16.70
N LEU A 360 -2.96 -11.68 17.33
CA LEU A 360 -4.01 -11.33 18.30
C LEU A 360 -5.42 -11.31 17.68
N LEU A 361 -5.54 -11.05 16.40
CA LEU A 361 -6.83 -11.11 15.68
C LEU A 361 -7.38 -12.53 15.52
N ASN A 362 -6.58 -13.58 15.76
CA ASN A 362 -7.05 -14.97 15.74
C ASN A 362 -7.79 -15.36 17.05
N ILE A 363 -7.84 -14.47 18.03
CA ILE A 363 -8.51 -14.69 19.31
C ILE A 363 -9.99 -14.34 19.18
N ILE A 364 -10.86 -15.27 19.54
CA ILE A 364 -12.33 -15.07 19.48
C ILE A 364 -12.71 -13.83 20.32
N GLY A 365 -13.51 -12.95 19.73
CA GLY A 365 -13.99 -11.72 20.34
C GLY A 365 -13.09 -10.50 20.10
N ILE A 366 -11.85 -10.69 19.66
CA ILE A 366 -10.97 -9.56 19.33
C ILE A 366 -11.29 -9.06 17.90
N LYS A 367 -11.69 -7.80 17.80
CA LYS A 367 -12.01 -7.10 16.56
C LYS A 367 -10.86 -6.21 16.08
N ALA A 368 -10.08 -5.67 17.02
CA ALA A 368 -8.88 -4.90 16.70
C ALA A 368 -7.76 -5.16 17.71
N SER A 369 -6.52 -5.04 17.26
CA SER A 369 -5.31 -5.24 18.06
C SER A 369 -4.35 -4.07 17.91
N PHE A 370 -3.64 -3.75 18.99
CA PHE A 370 -2.64 -2.68 19.07
C PHE A 370 -1.41 -3.23 19.79
N VAL A 371 -0.29 -3.30 19.08
CA VAL A 371 0.97 -3.75 19.67
C VAL A 371 1.97 -2.61 19.65
N LEU A 372 2.44 -2.26 20.85
CA LEU A 372 3.43 -1.22 21.08
C LEU A 372 4.82 -1.85 21.09
N THR A 373 5.77 -1.24 20.38
CA THR A 373 7.16 -1.68 20.33
C THR A 373 8.07 -0.48 20.54
N GLU A 374 8.88 -0.51 21.58
CA GLU A 374 9.88 0.51 21.82
C GLU A 374 11.16 0.18 21.05
N TYR A 375 11.57 1.06 20.14
CA TYR A 375 12.76 0.88 19.33
C TYR A 375 13.37 2.23 18.93
N ALA A 376 14.71 2.34 19.02
CA ALA A 376 15.45 3.55 18.66
C ALA A 376 14.91 4.85 19.30
N GLY A 377 14.49 4.78 20.57
CA GLY A 377 13.97 5.93 21.32
C GLY A 377 12.57 6.41 20.90
N LYS A 378 11.84 5.60 20.16
CA LYS A 378 10.46 5.84 19.75
C LYS A 378 9.57 4.65 20.11
N ILE A 379 8.28 4.91 20.24
CA ILE A 379 7.26 3.85 20.39
C ILE A 379 6.51 3.73 19.08
N TYR A 380 6.61 2.56 18.47
CA TYR A 380 5.88 2.18 17.27
C TYR A 380 4.62 1.44 17.67
N ILE A 381 3.49 1.86 17.14
CA ILE A 381 2.21 1.20 17.34
C ILE A 381 1.82 0.52 16.04
N SER A 382 1.69 -0.80 16.08
CA SER A 382 1.14 -1.59 14.98
C SER A 382 -0.30 -1.93 15.30
N SER A 383 -1.24 -1.49 14.48
CA SER A 383 -2.66 -1.77 14.66
C SER A 383 -3.23 -2.58 13.51
N ARG A 384 -4.12 -3.52 13.86
CA ARG A 384 -4.80 -4.42 12.93
C ARG A 384 -6.27 -4.54 13.30
N SER A 385 -7.13 -4.85 12.33
CA SER A 385 -8.56 -5.14 12.58
C SER A 385 -9.13 -6.12 11.56
N ILE A 386 -10.30 -6.66 11.89
CA ILE A 386 -11.12 -7.47 11.00
C ILE A 386 -12.41 -6.69 10.74
N ASP A 387 -12.53 -6.13 9.52
CA ASP A 387 -13.68 -5.46 8.88
C ASP A 387 -14.54 -4.47 9.69
N GLU A 388 -14.77 -4.69 10.99
CA GLU A 388 -15.73 -3.93 11.78
C GLU A 388 -15.16 -2.61 12.33
N ILE A 389 -13.83 -2.57 12.59
CA ILE A 389 -13.17 -1.43 13.21
C ILE A 389 -12.17 -0.81 12.25
N ASN A 390 -12.32 0.50 12.00
CA ASN A 390 -11.37 1.25 11.20
C ASN A 390 -10.19 1.71 12.04
N VAL A 391 -9.11 0.90 12.08
CA VAL A 391 -7.89 1.25 12.82
C VAL A 391 -7.12 2.42 12.21
N GLN A 392 -7.34 2.74 10.94
CA GLN A 392 -6.74 3.94 10.32
C GLN A 392 -7.18 5.20 11.05
N LEU A 393 -8.49 5.35 11.33
CA LEU A 393 -9.02 6.54 12.02
C LEU A 393 -8.44 6.67 13.43
N ILE A 394 -8.27 5.54 14.14
CA ILE A 394 -7.66 5.53 15.48
C ILE A 394 -6.21 6.01 15.40
N MET A 395 -5.44 5.49 14.43
CA MET A 395 -4.03 5.87 14.29
C MET A 395 -3.85 7.31 13.77
N GLU A 396 -4.75 7.80 12.91
CA GLU A 396 -4.73 9.19 12.44
C GLU A 396 -4.92 10.19 13.62
N ARG A 397 -5.78 9.88 14.61
CA ARG A 397 -5.92 10.69 15.84
C ARG A 397 -4.65 10.68 16.69
N MET A 398 -3.81 9.67 16.54
CA MET A 398 -2.53 9.54 17.23
C MET A 398 -1.34 10.06 16.39
N GLY A 399 -1.61 10.75 15.28
CA GLY A 399 -0.59 11.29 14.38
C GLY A 399 0.04 10.27 13.44
N GLY A 400 -0.57 9.11 13.28
CA GLY A 400 -0.17 8.05 12.37
C GLY A 400 -1.05 7.95 11.13
N GLY A 401 -1.17 6.76 10.56
CA GLY A 401 -2.00 6.50 9.38
C GLY A 401 -1.94 5.05 8.92
N GLY A 402 -2.53 4.78 7.77
CA GLY A 402 -2.57 3.44 7.19
C GLY A 402 -3.82 3.19 6.36
N HIS A 403 -4.33 1.97 6.45
CA HIS A 403 -5.56 1.51 5.80
C HIS A 403 -6.60 1.08 6.84
N LEU A 404 -7.81 0.82 6.39
CA LEU A 404 -8.95 0.39 7.23
C LEU A 404 -8.55 -0.66 8.27
N ASN A 405 -7.88 -1.74 7.83
CA ASN A 405 -7.58 -2.91 8.67
C ASN A 405 -6.10 -3.00 9.09
N VAL A 406 -5.23 -2.12 8.57
CA VAL A 406 -3.79 -2.11 8.85
C VAL A 406 -3.32 -0.67 8.96
N ALA A 407 -2.93 -0.26 10.14
CA ALA A 407 -2.45 1.10 10.38
C ALA A 407 -1.36 1.12 11.45
N GLY A 408 -0.71 2.25 11.65
CA GLY A 408 0.30 2.42 12.67
C GLY A 408 0.55 3.88 13.01
N ALA A 409 1.22 4.10 14.15
CA ALA A 409 1.66 5.42 14.58
C ALA A 409 3.05 5.34 15.21
N GLN A 410 3.75 6.47 15.26
CA GLN A 410 5.04 6.60 15.93
C GLN A 410 4.93 7.73 16.97
N LEU A 411 5.25 7.40 18.21
CA LEU A 411 5.22 8.35 19.30
C LEU A 411 6.65 8.60 19.81
N THR A 412 6.91 9.83 20.21
CA THR A 412 8.20 10.25 20.81
C THR A 412 7.94 11.01 22.10
N GLY A 413 8.90 10.95 23.03
CA GLY A 413 8.81 11.72 24.30
C GLY A 413 7.75 11.21 25.28
N CYS A 414 7.31 9.96 25.16
CA CYS A 414 6.40 9.32 26.10
C CYS A 414 6.89 7.91 26.45
N THR A 415 6.39 7.36 27.55
CA THR A 415 6.61 5.99 27.98
C THR A 415 5.62 5.04 27.32
N ILE A 416 5.93 3.71 27.29
CA ILE A 416 4.99 2.67 26.83
C ILE A 416 3.66 2.75 27.58
N SER A 417 3.68 3.01 28.90
CA SER A 417 2.47 3.14 29.70
C SER A 417 1.60 4.33 29.26
N GLU A 418 2.21 5.48 29.00
CA GLU A 418 1.51 6.66 28.50
C GLU A 418 0.93 6.42 27.09
N ALA A 419 1.71 5.80 26.21
CA ALA A 419 1.26 5.43 24.87
C ALA A 419 0.07 4.46 24.91
N LYS A 420 0.10 3.45 25.82
CA LYS A 420 -1.00 2.52 26.03
C LYS A 420 -2.27 3.22 26.52
N HIS A 421 -2.14 4.13 27.49
CA HIS A 421 -3.27 4.93 27.96
C HIS A 421 -3.81 5.87 26.87
N ALA A 422 -2.94 6.40 26.01
CA ALA A 422 -3.37 7.22 24.87
C ALA A 422 -4.24 6.41 23.90
N ILE A 423 -3.85 5.17 23.57
CA ILE A 423 -4.67 4.25 22.75
C ILE A 423 -6.05 4.04 23.40
N MET A 424 -6.08 3.67 24.68
CA MET A 424 -7.32 3.40 25.40
C MET A 424 -8.25 4.62 25.39
N ARG A 425 -7.71 5.80 25.68
CA ARG A 425 -8.47 7.06 25.65
C ARG A 425 -9.01 7.37 24.25
N THR A 426 -8.18 7.23 23.21
CA THR A 426 -8.62 7.44 21.83
C THR A 426 -9.76 6.50 21.44
N ILE A 427 -9.69 5.23 21.86
CA ILE A 427 -10.77 4.25 21.65
C ILE A 427 -12.03 4.71 22.35
N ASP A 428 -11.96 5.13 23.63
CA ASP A 428 -13.11 5.60 24.40
C ASP A 428 -13.78 6.81 23.78
N GLU A 429 -13.00 7.84 23.42
CA GLU A 429 -13.49 9.03 22.74
C GLU A 429 -14.21 8.70 21.43
N MET A 430 -13.64 7.79 20.61
CA MET A 430 -14.25 7.40 19.33
C MET A 430 -15.50 6.53 19.47
N LEU A 431 -15.60 5.73 20.53
CA LEU A 431 -16.82 4.98 20.87
C LEU A 431 -17.94 5.94 21.32
N GLU A 432 -17.61 6.93 22.15
CA GLU A 432 -18.55 7.96 22.62
C GLU A 432 -19.05 8.84 21.48
N GLU A 433 -18.19 9.19 20.52
CA GLU A 433 -18.52 9.95 19.32
C GLU A 433 -19.26 9.13 18.25
N GLY A 434 -19.30 7.80 18.38
CA GLY A 434 -19.90 6.89 17.42
C GLY A 434 -19.09 6.69 16.14
N ASP A 435 -17.80 7.02 16.15
CA ASP A 435 -16.89 6.87 15.02
C ASP A 435 -16.47 5.42 14.80
N ILE A 436 -16.47 4.63 15.88
CA ILE A 436 -16.27 3.17 15.88
C ILE A 436 -17.38 2.54 16.74
N GLN A 437 -17.62 1.24 16.54
CA GLN A 437 -18.59 0.44 17.32
C GLN A 437 -17.88 -0.79 17.89
N GLU A 438 -18.27 -1.21 19.11
CA GLU A 438 -17.77 -2.43 19.76
C GLU A 438 -18.15 -3.70 18.99
#